data_301813b48c33a15aa330d3919576bb59
#
_entry.id   301813b48c33a15aa330d3919576bb59
#
_cell.length_a   1.000
_cell.length_b   1.000
_cell.length_c   1.000
_cell.angle_alpha   90.00
_cell.angle_beta   90.00
_cell.angle_gamma   90.00
#
_symmetry.space_group_name_H-M   'P 1'
#
loop_
_entity.id
_entity.type
_entity.pdbx_description
1 polymer ?
#
loop_
_entity_poly.entity_id
_entity_poly.type
_entity_poly.pdbx_seq_one_letter_code
_entity_poly.pdbx_strand_id
1 'polypeptide(L)'
;YQERYASTEITRIVREAGIGVQHPAYGLDTAFAATLQSANYDPHKHRTIAILSEYDALPGIGHGCGHNVIAAAGLGAFLALADTLRKTPEAFSGRIIYLGTPAEESDAGKENMARAGAFDTADAAIMVHPYFIDVADQAWLGRRECRVTYRGISAHASSHPFMGRNALDAAALAYQGLGLLRQQLPVSDRIHAIIDSGGQTPNLIPQTASLHINIRSRYAPTLRALSHRIEDVLHGAALMAGVQADIRWDSSPMTMPVRSNQTLGQRWVLA
;
A
#
# COMPACT_ATOMS: atom_id res chain seq x y z
N TYR A 1 -9.61 7.94 1.73
CA TYR A 1 -10.12 8.88 0.72
C TYR A 1 -10.74 10.12 1.37
N GLN A 2 -9.94 10.82 2.22
CA GLN A 2 -10.37 12.03 2.93
C GLN A 2 -9.62 13.29 2.48
N GLU A 3 -8.66 13.13 1.57
CA GLU A 3 -7.79 14.17 0.99
C GLU A 3 -8.54 15.04 -0.05
N ARG A 4 -9.83 15.37 0.24
CA ARG A 4 -10.74 16.11 -0.66
C ARG A 4 -10.23 17.52 -0.97
N TYR A 5 -9.69 18.21 0.03
CA TYR A 5 -9.15 19.55 -0.16
C TYR A 5 -7.96 19.53 -1.13
N ALA A 6 -7.00 18.64 -0.91
CA ALA A 6 -5.80 18.56 -1.76
C ALA A 6 -6.18 18.19 -3.20
N SER A 7 -7.02 17.17 -3.41
CA SER A 7 -7.46 16.77 -4.75
C SER A 7 -8.22 17.88 -5.49
N THR A 8 -9.10 18.61 -4.77
CA THR A 8 -9.85 19.73 -5.33
C THR A 8 -8.93 20.88 -5.72
N GLU A 9 -7.98 21.23 -4.86
CA GLU A 9 -7.07 22.33 -5.11
C GLU A 9 -6.10 22.05 -6.27
N ILE A 10 -5.52 20.87 -6.31
CA ILE A 10 -4.66 20.44 -7.43
C ILE A 10 -5.42 20.50 -8.74
N THR A 11 -6.64 19.95 -8.78
CA THR A 11 -7.45 19.94 -10.02
C THR A 11 -7.93 21.34 -10.41
N ARG A 12 -8.18 22.24 -9.46
CA ARG A 12 -8.46 23.64 -9.73
C ARG A 12 -7.30 24.33 -10.45
N ILE A 13 -6.07 24.17 -9.94
CA ILE A 13 -4.86 24.77 -10.54
C ILE A 13 -4.64 24.23 -11.96
N VAL A 14 -4.82 22.93 -12.18
CA VAL A 14 -4.68 22.32 -13.52
C VAL A 14 -5.73 22.89 -14.49
N ARG A 15 -6.98 23.07 -14.06
CA ARG A 15 -8.03 23.71 -14.88
C ARG A 15 -7.73 25.16 -15.20
N GLU A 16 -7.22 25.93 -14.24
CA GLU A 16 -6.81 27.33 -14.44
C GLU A 16 -5.67 27.47 -15.45
N ALA A 17 -4.83 26.43 -15.58
CA ALA A 17 -3.83 26.35 -16.64
C ALA A 17 -4.42 25.99 -18.02
N GLY A 18 -5.75 25.87 -18.14
CA GLY A 18 -6.45 25.55 -19.39
C GLY A 18 -6.44 24.06 -19.74
N ILE A 19 -6.17 23.17 -18.80
CA ILE A 19 -6.06 21.73 -19.04
C ILE A 19 -7.30 21.01 -18.49
N GLY A 20 -7.87 20.11 -19.29
CA GLY A 20 -9.00 19.27 -18.87
C GLY A 20 -8.59 18.27 -17.78
N VAL A 21 -9.44 18.14 -16.75
CA VAL A 21 -9.21 17.21 -15.62
C VAL A 21 -10.46 16.40 -15.37
N GLN A 22 -10.31 15.08 -15.38
CA GLN A 22 -11.31 14.16 -14.85
C GLN A 22 -11.14 14.07 -13.32
N HIS A 23 -12.17 14.43 -12.57
CA HIS A 23 -12.23 14.37 -11.12
C HIS A 23 -13.71 14.32 -10.67
N PRO A 24 -14.16 13.25 -10.01
CA PRO A 24 -13.42 12.03 -9.62
C PRO A 24 -13.02 11.15 -10.80
N ALA A 25 -12.03 10.26 -10.59
CA ALA A 25 -11.51 9.36 -11.61
C ALA A 25 -11.37 7.92 -11.07
N TYR A 26 -11.44 6.94 -11.96
CA TYR A 26 -11.21 5.52 -11.66
C TYR A 26 -12.05 4.95 -10.51
N GLY A 27 -13.26 5.48 -10.30
CA GLY A 27 -14.16 5.06 -9.23
C GLY A 27 -13.77 5.52 -7.82
N LEU A 28 -12.80 6.42 -7.69
CA LEU A 28 -12.35 6.98 -6.42
C LEU A 28 -12.65 8.48 -6.34
N ASP A 29 -13.36 8.89 -5.29
CA ASP A 29 -13.86 10.27 -5.11
C ASP A 29 -12.75 11.34 -5.15
N THR A 30 -11.57 10.99 -4.71
CA THR A 30 -10.43 11.92 -4.57
C THR A 30 -9.33 11.69 -5.60
N ALA A 31 -9.45 10.66 -6.47
CA ALA A 31 -8.53 10.45 -7.58
C ALA A 31 -8.84 11.40 -8.75
N PHE A 32 -7.83 11.78 -9.49
CA PHE A 32 -7.98 12.57 -10.72
C PHE A 32 -7.03 12.13 -11.82
N ALA A 33 -7.37 12.50 -13.06
CA ALA A 33 -6.52 12.32 -14.21
C ALA A 33 -6.57 13.56 -15.13
N ALA A 34 -5.42 13.99 -15.63
CA ALA A 34 -5.29 15.01 -16.66
C ALA A 34 -4.32 14.52 -17.72
N THR A 35 -4.48 15.00 -18.96
CA THR A 35 -3.68 14.53 -20.09
C THR A 35 -3.15 15.71 -20.89
N LEU A 36 -1.86 15.63 -21.23
CA LEU A 36 -1.21 16.46 -22.25
C LEU A 36 -0.73 15.55 -23.36
N GLN A 37 -0.85 16.01 -24.61
CA GLN A 37 -0.30 15.28 -25.74
C GLN A 37 0.20 16.25 -26.80
N SER A 38 1.24 15.86 -27.53
CA SER A 38 1.73 16.59 -28.68
C SER A 38 0.69 16.58 -29.81
N ALA A 39 0.71 17.58 -30.67
CA ALA A 39 -0.21 17.68 -31.79
C ALA A 39 -0.10 16.51 -32.81
N ASN A 40 1.09 15.91 -32.87
CA ASN A 40 1.40 14.76 -33.74
C ASN A 40 1.30 13.41 -33.00
N TYR A 41 0.67 13.35 -31.82
CA TYR A 41 0.58 12.11 -31.04
C TYR A 41 -0.12 10.99 -31.84
N ASP A 42 0.58 9.84 -31.92
CA ASP A 42 0.09 8.60 -32.49
C ASP A 42 0.37 7.48 -31.47
N PRO A 43 -0.66 6.80 -30.91
CA PRO A 43 -0.47 5.78 -29.87
C PRO A 43 0.34 4.56 -30.33
N HIS A 44 0.48 4.34 -31.63
CA HIS A 44 1.28 3.25 -32.20
C HIS A 44 2.76 3.59 -32.36
N LYS A 45 3.11 4.87 -32.29
CA LYS A 45 4.48 5.38 -32.55
C LYS A 45 5.10 6.05 -31.34
N HIS A 46 4.27 6.71 -30.52
CA HIS A 46 4.74 7.56 -29.43
C HIS A 46 4.40 6.96 -28.07
N ARG A 47 5.22 7.29 -27.08
CA ARG A 47 5.09 6.80 -25.71
C ARG A 47 4.14 7.65 -24.89
N THR A 48 3.56 7.00 -23.88
CA THR A 48 2.78 7.63 -22.83
C THR A 48 3.52 7.48 -21.49
N ILE A 49 3.79 8.60 -20.84
CA ILE A 49 4.43 8.63 -19.51
C ILE A 49 3.43 9.13 -18.49
N ALA A 50 3.27 8.42 -17.41
CA ALA A 50 2.46 8.85 -16.27
C ALA A 50 3.32 9.58 -15.23
N ILE A 51 2.88 10.75 -14.79
CA ILE A 51 3.39 11.47 -13.61
C ILE A 51 2.41 11.21 -12.47
N LEU A 52 2.90 10.73 -11.34
CA LEU A 52 2.05 10.39 -10.19
C LEU A 52 2.23 11.41 -9.07
N SER A 53 1.14 11.72 -8.39
CA SER A 53 1.15 12.49 -7.14
C SER A 53 0.33 11.82 -6.06
N GLU A 54 0.93 11.65 -4.89
CA GLU A 54 0.27 11.33 -3.64
C GLU A 54 -0.01 12.62 -2.88
N TYR A 55 -1.07 12.67 -2.07
CA TYR A 55 -1.47 13.86 -1.29
C TYR A 55 -2.27 13.53 -0.04
N ASP A 56 -2.35 12.27 0.35
CA ASP A 56 -2.92 11.85 1.63
C ASP A 56 -1.96 12.10 2.79
N ALA A 57 -2.50 12.18 4.00
CA ALA A 57 -1.77 12.44 5.23
C ALA A 57 -2.04 11.34 6.26
N LEU A 58 -1.08 11.12 7.15
CA LEU A 58 -1.22 10.18 8.26
C LEU A 58 -2.19 10.72 9.32
N PRO A 59 -3.13 9.93 9.84
CA PRO A 59 -4.03 10.34 10.89
C PRO A 59 -3.27 10.84 12.14
N GLY A 60 -3.59 12.05 12.60
CA GLY A 60 -3.01 12.65 13.79
C GLY A 60 -1.55 13.13 13.67
N ILE A 61 -0.87 12.79 12.58
CA ILE A 61 0.55 13.16 12.34
C ILE A 61 0.66 14.21 11.22
N GLY A 62 -0.28 14.21 10.28
CA GLY A 62 -0.22 15.06 9.09
C GLY A 62 0.73 14.47 8.02
N HIS A 63 1.40 15.32 7.25
CA HIS A 63 2.28 14.89 6.16
C HIS A 63 3.66 14.39 6.63
N GLY A 64 3.67 13.43 7.57
CA GLY A 64 4.91 12.80 8.05
C GLY A 64 5.67 12.02 6.98
N CYS A 65 4.98 11.54 5.93
CA CYS A 65 5.58 10.88 4.77
C CYS A 65 5.95 11.85 3.63
N GLY A 66 5.55 13.13 3.72
CA GLY A 66 5.89 14.16 2.73
C GLY A 66 5.06 14.13 1.46
N HIS A 67 3.85 13.58 1.47
CA HIS A 67 2.98 13.52 0.29
C HIS A 67 2.56 14.90 -0.24
N ASN A 68 2.57 15.94 0.59
CA ASN A 68 2.40 17.31 0.15
C ASN A 68 3.53 17.78 -0.80
N VAL A 69 4.76 17.31 -0.57
CA VAL A 69 5.91 17.58 -1.48
C VAL A 69 5.75 16.79 -2.77
N ILE A 70 5.31 15.53 -2.71
CA ILE A 70 5.03 14.70 -3.90
C ILE A 70 3.96 15.38 -4.77
N ALA A 71 2.87 15.87 -4.13
CA ALA A 71 1.80 16.59 -4.81
C ALA A 71 2.33 17.83 -5.55
N ALA A 72 3.12 18.65 -4.87
CA ALA A 72 3.67 19.88 -5.44
C ALA A 72 4.66 19.59 -6.56
N ALA A 73 5.55 18.59 -6.40
CA ALA A 73 6.53 18.21 -7.42
C ALA A 73 5.87 17.68 -8.70
N GLY A 74 4.89 16.77 -8.55
CA GLY A 74 4.16 16.22 -9.71
C GLY A 74 3.34 17.27 -10.44
N LEU A 75 2.64 18.15 -9.70
CA LEU A 75 1.89 19.27 -10.26
C LEU A 75 2.81 20.24 -11.01
N GLY A 76 3.92 20.63 -10.39
CA GLY A 76 4.89 21.53 -10.99
C GLY A 76 5.49 20.97 -12.28
N ALA A 77 5.88 19.70 -12.27
CA ALA A 77 6.42 19.02 -13.45
C ALA A 77 5.38 18.96 -14.59
N PHE A 78 4.13 18.62 -14.27
CA PHE A 78 3.06 18.57 -15.28
C PHE A 78 2.75 19.93 -15.91
N LEU A 79 2.68 20.99 -15.09
CA LEU A 79 2.46 22.35 -15.56
C LEU A 79 3.63 22.89 -16.37
N ALA A 80 4.87 22.59 -15.99
CA ALA A 80 6.06 22.96 -16.76
C ALA A 80 6.08 22.32 -18.15
N LEU A 81 5.70 21.04 -18.25
CA LEU A 81 5.55 20.35 -19.53
C LEU A 81 4.43 20.95 -20.38
N ALA A 82 3.32 21.34 -19.76
CA ALA A 82 2.23 22.02 -20.47
C ALA A 82 2.66 23.37 -21.04
N ASP A 83 3.41 24.14 -20.25
CA ASP A 83 3.95 25.44 -20.71
C ASP A 83 4.99 25.27 -21.82
N THR A 84 5.82 24.24 -21.71
CA THR A 84 6.80 23.86 -22.74
C THR A 84 6.12 23.52 -24.05
N LEU A 85 5.11 22.65 -24.07
CA LEU A 85 4.35 22.30 -25.27
C LEU A 85 3.63 23.49 -25.89
N ARG A 86 3.12 24.41 -25.07
CA ARG A 86 2.44 25.63 -25.55
C ARG A 86 3.42 26.56 -26.25
N LYS A 87 4.63 26.71 -25.73
CA LYS A 87 5.68 27.59 -26.27
C LYS A 87 6.42 26.95 -27.46
N THR A 88 6.63 25.66 -27.39
CA THR A 88 7.41 24.87 -28.36
C THR A 88 6.66 23.55 -28.61
N PRO A 89 5.67 23.54 -29.52
CA PRO A 89 4.82 22.36 -29.79
C PRO A 89 5.57 21.10 -30.24
N GLU A 90 6.79 21.25 -30.74
CA GLU A 90 7.70 20.18 -31.17
C GLU A 90 8.69 19.72 -30.08
N ALA A 91 8.64 20.27 -28.89
CA ALA A 91 9.58 19.94 -27.79
C ALA A 91 9.63 18.44 -27.47
N PHE A 92 8.51 17.75 -27.61
CA PHE A 92 8.46 16.30 -27.57
C PHE A 92 7.29 15.75 -28.38
N SER A 93 7.38 14.47 -28.75
CA SER A 93 6.29 13.72 -29.40
C SER A 93 5.84 12.60 -28.47
N GLY A 94 4.62 12.70 -27.92
CA GLY A 94 4.11 11.75 -26.95
C GLY A 94 2.91 12.24 -26.16
N ARG A 95 2.57 11.47 -25.15
CA ARG A 95 1.49 11.76 -24.21
C ARG A 95 1.99 11.72 -22.77
N ILE A 96 1.59 12.67 -21.97
CA ILE A 96 1.80 12.71 -20.53
C ILE A 96 0.44 12.58 -19.86
N ILE A 97 0.33 11.64 -18.92
CA ILE A 97 -0.84 11.49 -18.05
C ILE A 97 -0.44 11.91 -16.64
N TYR A 98 -1.15 12.86 -16.06
CA TYR A 98 -0.98 13.24 -14.67
C TYR A 98 -2.05 12.58 -13.83
N LEU A 99 -1.64 11.71 -12.89
CA LEU A 99 -2.52 10.93 -12.04
C LEU A 99 -2.39 11.38 -10.59
N GLY A 100 -3.49 11.80 -10.00
CA GLY A 100 -3.62 11.95 -8.56
C GLY A 100 -4.00 10.62 -7.93
N THR A 101 -3.11 10.10 -7.08
CA THR A 101 -3.21 8.77 -6.48
C THR A 101 -3.46 8.87 -4.99
N PRO A 102 -4.73 8.81 -4.54
CA PRO A 102 -5.13 8.99 -3.14
C PRO A 102 -4.85 7.77 -2.27
N ALA A 103 -4.92 7.95 -0.95
CA ALA A 103 -5.00 6.90 0.08
C ALA A 103 -3.87 5.85 0.00
N GLU A 104 -2.62 6.28 -0.18
CA GLU A 104 -1.46 5.38 -0.17
C GLU A 104 -1.27 4.73 1.19
N GLU A 105 -1.42 5.53 2.27
CA GLU A 105 -1.14 5.12 3.64
C GLU A 105 -2.15 4.11 4.21
N SER A 106 -3.35 4.01 3.64
CA SER A 106 -4.44 3.21 4.22
C SER A 106 -5.04 2.17 3.27
N ASP A 107 -5.46 2.57 2.07
CA ASP A 107 -6.37 1.78 1.24
C ASP A 107 -5.76 1.34 -0.11
N ALA A 108 -4.43 1.46 -0.27
CA ALA A 108 -3.73 1.09 -1.50
C ALA A 108 -4.37 1.70 -2.76
N GLY A 109 -4.60 3.03 -2.75
CA GLY A 109 -5.32 3.73 -3.81
C GLY A 109 -4.79 3.46 -5.21
N LYS A 110 -3.46 3.37 -5.39
CA LYS A 110 -2.85 3.03 -6.70
C LYS A 110 -3.25 1.64 -7.20
N GLU A 111 -3.37 0.66 -6.32
CA GLU A 111 -3.83 -0.68 -6.70
C GLU A 111 -5.29 -0.66 -7.16
N ASN A 112 -6.15 0.10 -6.47
CA ASN A 112 -7.54 0.28 -6.86
C ASN A 112 -7.65 1.00 -8.22
N MET A 113 -6.83 2.03 -8.44
CA MET A 113 -6.74 2.73 -9.73
C MET A 113 -6.21 1.83 -10.84
N ALA A 114 -5.21 0.99 -10.55
CA ALA A 114 -4.68 0.02 -11.52
C ALA A 114 -5.74 -0.98 -11.97
N ARG A 115 -6.52 -1.52 -11.02
CA ARG A 115 -7.66 -2.41 -11.33
C ARG A 115 -8.75 -1.73 -12.18
N ALA A 116 -8.88 -0.42 -12.04
CA ALA A 116 -9.78 0.40 -12.84
C ALA A 116 -9.16 0.90 -14.17
N GLY A 117 -7.96 0.42 -14.54
CA GLY A 117 -7.32 0.70 -15.84
C GLY A 117 -6.50 2.00 -15.90
N ALA A 118 -6.19 2.63 -14.77
CA ALA A 118 -5.48 3.92 -14.76
C ALA A 118 -4.10 3.88 -15.43
N PHE A 119 -3.47 2.72 -15.46
CA PHE A 119 -2.11 2.54 -15.99
C PHE A 119 -2.05 1.78 -17.32
N ASP A 120 -3.19 1.31 -17.84
CA ASP A 120 -3.23 0.40 -19.00
C ASP A 120 -2.62 1.00 -20.27
N THR A 121 -2.62 2.32 -20.39
CA THR A 121 -2.08 3.04 -21.56
C THR A 121 -0.72 3.68 -21.28
N ALA A 122 -0.15 3.54 -20.09
CA ALA A 122 1.13 4.11 -19.74
C ALA A 122 2.29 3.15 -20.05
N ASP A 123 3.26 3.61 -20.83
CA ASP A 123 4.50 2.87 -21.09
C ASP A 123 5.46 2.91 -19.89
N ALA A 124 5.41 4.00 -19.11
CA ALA A 124 6.20 4.18 -17.90
C ALA A 124 5.50 5.14 -16.94
N ALA A 125 5.86 5.06 -15.66
CA ALA A 125 5.40 5.98 -14.63
C ALA A 125 6.59 6.54 -13.84
N ILE A 126 6.51 7.81 -13.44
CA ILE A 126 7.52 8.54 -12.67
C ILE A 126 6.83 9.19 -11.48
N MET A 127 7.48 9.10 -10.32
CA MET A 127 7.08 9.79 -9.10
C MET A 127 8.33 10.20 -8.30
N VAL A 128 8.32 11.38 -7.73
CA VAL A 128 9.33 11.82 -6.76
C VAL A 128 8.75 11.61 -5.37
N HIS A 129 9.51 10.96 -4.49
CA HIS A 129 9.11 10.74 -3.10
C HIS A 129 10.20 11.28 -2.16
N PRO A 130 9.88 12.14 -1.17
CA PRO A 130 10.84 12.61 -0.19
C PRO A 130 11.52 11.46 0.54
N TYR A 131 12.82 11.60 0.77
CA TYR A 131 13.61 10.67 1.54
C TYR A 131 14.77 11.40 2.22
N PHE A 132 15.52 10.75 3.10
CA PHE A 132 16.63 11.37 3.83
C PHE A 132 17.95 11.44 3.02
N ILE A 133 17.98 10.85 1.85
CA ILE A 133 19.08 10.88 0.88
C ILE A 133 18.53 10.96 -0.54
N ASP A 134 19.35 11.44 -1.48
CA ASP A 134 19.04 11.39 -2.90
C ASP A 134 19.31 9.99 -3.44
N VAL A 135 18.27 9.33 -3.95
CA VAL A 135 18.36 7.99 -4.51
C VAL A 135 17.36 7.83 -5.67
N ALA A 136 17.86 7.41 -6.83
CA ALA A 136 17.02 7.20 -8.01
C ALA A 136 16.31 5.83 -8.05
N ASP A 137 16.83 4.86 -7.32
CA ASP A 137 16.31 3.48 -7.28
C ASP A 137 16.19 3.00 -5.83
N GLN A 138 15.10 3.40 -5.17
CA GLN A 138 14.80 2.98 -3.81
C GLN A 138 14.07 1.63 -3.79
N ALA A 139 14.55 0.71 -2.96
CA ALA A 139 13.86 -0.55 -2.72
C ALA A 139 12.71 -0.36 -1.72
N TRP A 140 11.48 -0.56 -2.17
CA TRP A 140 10.29 -0.56 -1.34
C TRP A 140 9.79 -1.98 -1.11
N LEU A 141 9.50 -2.29 0.16
CA LEU A 141 9.00 -3.61 0.54
C LEU A 141 7.49 -3.72 0.26
N GLY A 142 7.09 -4.88 -0.25
CA GLY A 142 5.68 -5.24 -0.26
C GLY A 142 5.18 -5.53 1.15
N ARG A 143 3.88 -5.33 1.38
CA ARG A 143 3.22 -5.50 2.68
C ARG A 143 1.95 -6.32 2.54
N ARG A 144 1.70 -7.20 3.52
CA ARG A 144 0.40 -7.82 3.76
C ARG A 144 0.05 -7.75 5.23
N GLU A 145 -1.23 -7.75 5.51
CA GLU A 145 -1.77 -7.80 6.86
C GLU A 145 -2.64 -9.03 7.06
N CYS A 146 -2.51 -9.62 8.23
CA CYS A 146 -3.32 -10.78 8.64
C CYS A 146 -3.93 -10.52 10.01
N ARG A 147 -5.20 -10.79 10.15
CA ARG A 147 -5.88 -10.89 11.44
C ARG A 147 -6.32 -12.31 11.65
N VAL A 148 -5.99 -12.87 12.81
CA VAL A 148 -6.51 -14.17 13.24
C VAL A 148 -7.32 -14.00 14.50
N THR A 149 -8.52 -14.60 14.52
CA THR A 149 -9.35 -14.70 15.70
C THR A 149 -9.46 -16.16 16.09
N TYR A 150 -8.96 -16.50 17.28
CA TYR A 150 -9.13 -17.80 17.88
C TYR A 150 -10.45 -17.87 18.64
N ARG A 151 -11.16 -18.99 18.47
CA ARG A 151 -12.44 -19.25 19.15
C ARG A 151 -12.35 -20.56 19.93
N GLY A 152 -12.44 -20.45 21.22
CA GLY A 152 -12.41 -21.54 22.18
C GLY A 152 -13.72 -21.69 22.93
N ILE A 153 -13.65 -22.26 24.14
CA ILE A 153 -14.78 -22.51 25.04
C ILE A 153 -14.44 -21.89 26.40
N SER A 154 -15.29 -21.00 26.87
CA SER A 154 -15.13 -20.41 28.21
C SER A 154 -15.51 -21.40 29.29
N ALA A 155 -14.78 -21.34 30.39
CA ALA A 155 -15.08 -22.09 31.63
C ALA A 155 -14.53 -21.35 32.87
N HIS A 156 -15.04 -21.66 34.02
CA HIS A 156 -14.49 -21.12 35.27
C HIS A 156 -13.10 -21.70 35.54
N ALA A 157 -12.09 -20.84 35.62
CA ALA A 157 -10.69 -21.26 35.63
C ALA A 157 -10.29 -22.13 36.85
N SER A 158 -10.96 -22.02 37.96
CA SER A 158 -10.68 -22.85 39.15
C SER A 158 -11.65 -24.00 39.37
N SER A 159 -12.94 -23.87 39.01
CA SER A 159 -13.94 -24.88 39.28
C SER A 159 -14.00 -25.98 38.22
N HIS A 160 -13.98 -25.62 36.94
CA HIS A 160 -14.18 -26.55 35.85
C HIS A 160 -13.26 -26.24 34.65
N PRO A 161 -11.93 -26.06 34.87
CA PRO A 161 -11.00 -25.67 33.79
C PRO A 161 -10.95 -26.69 32.64
N PHE A 162 -11.19 -27.97 32.94
CA PHE A 162 -11.17 -29.06 31.97
C PHE A 162 -12.28 -28.98 30.91
N MET A 163 -13.33 -28.19 31.16
CA MET A 163 -14.40 -27.92 30.17
C MET A 163 -14.04 -26.80 29.22
N GLY A 164 -13.03 -26.01 29.48
CA GLY A 164 -12.60 -24.88 28.65
C GLY A 164 -11.67 -25.28 27.50
N ARG A 165 -11.60 -24.40 26.54
CA ARG A 165 -10.57 -24.38 25.47
C ARG A 165 -10.08 -22.93 25.35
N ASN A 166 -8.87 -22.70 25.76
CA ASN A 166 -8.34 -21.35 25.95
C ASN A 166 -7.88 -20.73 24.62
N ALA A 167 -8.62 -19.75 24.12
CA ALA A 167 -8.24 -19.03 22.91
C ALA A 167 -6.96 -18.20 23.07
N LEU A 168 -6.68 -17.72 24.29
CA LEU A 168 -5.44 -16.97 24.56
C LEU A 168 -4.19 -17.87 24.50
N ASP A 169 -4.28 -19.14 24.85
CA ASP A 169 -3.16 -20.07 24.70
C ASP A 169 -2.79 -20.21 23.23
N ALA A 170 -3.77 -20.33 22.32
CA ALA A 170 -3.52 -20.33 20.89
C ALA A 170 -2.85 -19.04 20.41
N ALA A 171 -3.31 -17.90 20.89
CA ALA A 171 -2.70 -16.61 20.52
C ALA A 171 -1.26 -16.51 21.04
N ALA A 172 -0.97 -16.96 22.25
CA ALA A 172 0.39 -16.99 22.82
C ALA A 172 1.31 -17.94 22.04
N LEU A 173 0.84 -19.17 21.73
CA LEU A 173 1.57 -20.14 20.93
C LEU A 173 1.86 -19.62 19.51
N ALA A 174 0.87 -18.98 18.88
CA ALA A 174 1.06 -18.37 17.56
C ALA A 174 2.12 -17.25 17.61
N TYR A 175 2.04 -16.37 18.60
CA TYR A 175 3.00 -15.27 18.77
C TYR A 175 4.44 -15.80 18.94
N GLN A 176 4.62 -16.86 19.75
CA GLN A 176 5.91 -17.53 19.91
C GLN A 176 6.35 -18.24 18.62
N GLY A 177 5.44 -18.95 17.93
CA GLY A 177 5.72 -19.62 16.67
C GLY A 177 6.18 -18.66 15.58
N LEU A 178 5.56 -17.48 15.48
CA LEU A 178 6.02 -16.40 14.60
C LEU A 178 7.43 -15.91 14.98
N GLY A 179 7.75 -15.88 16.27
CA GLY A 179 9.09 -15.57 16.78
C GLY A 179 10.14 -16.57 16.31
N LEU A 180 9.85 -17.86 16.38
CA LEU A 180 10.71 -18.94 15.92
C LEU A 180 10.86 -18.93 14.40
N LEU A 181 9.78 -18.67 13.66
CA LEU A 181 9.78 -18.58 12.20
C LEU A 181 10.76 -17.52 11.69
N ARG A 182 10.94 -16.40 12.41
CA ARG A 182 11.84 -15.31 11.99
C ARG A 182 13.28 -15.75 11.74
N GLN A 183 13.73 -16.82 12.40
CA GLN A 183 15.11 -17.35 12.24
C GLN A 183 15.36 -17.96 10.85
N GLN A 184 14.32 -18.41 10.19
CA GLN A 184 14.40 -19.10 8.89
C GLN A 184 13.80 -18.26 7.76
N LEU A 185 13.90 -16.92 7.88
CA LEU A 185 13.45 -15.97 6.85
C LEU A 185 14.63 -15.30 6.15
N PRO A 186 14.47 -14.93 4.88
CA PRO A 186 15.41 -14.02 4.22
C PRO A 186 15.60 -12.73 5.03
N VAL A 187 16.80 -12.14 4.95
CA VAL A 187 17.14 -10.89 5.69
C VAL A 187 16.19 -9.74 5.34
N SER A 188 15.62 -9.74 4.14
CA SER A 188 14.67 -8.72 3.69
C SER A 188 13.27 -8.87 4.26
N ASP A 189 12.93 -10.04 4.81
CA ASP A 189 11.57 -10.33 5.26
C ASP A 189 11.37 -9.89 6.71
N ARG A 190 10.16 -9.42 7.01
CA ARG A 190 9.81 -8.94 8.36
C ARG A 190 8.44 -9.49 8.74
N ILE A 191 8.33 -9.88 10.02
CA ILE A 191 7.07 -10.23 10.68
C ILE A 191 6.95 -9.39 11.94
N HIS A 192 5.87 -8.65 12.07
CA HIS A 192 5.48 -7.97 13.31
C HIS A 192 4.07 -8.41 13.68
N ALA A 193 3.82 -8.58 14.97
CA ALA A 193 2.52 -8.99 15.48
C ALA A 193 2.25 -8.34 16.82
N ILE A 194 0.97 -8.11 17.10
CA ILE A 194 0.45 -7.76 18.42
C ILE A 194 -0.70 -8.71 18.77
N ILE A 195 -0.92 -8.93 20.06
CA ILE A 195 -2.16 -9.55 20.55
C ILE A 195 -3.16 -8.41 20.76
N ASP A 196 -4.20 -8.36 19.90
CA ASP A 196 -5.25 -7.34 19.94
C ASP A 196 -6.21 -7.54 21.11
N SER A 197 -6.53 -8.81 21.43
CA SER A 197 -7.37 -9.19 22.53
C SER A 197 -6.97 -10.54 23.12
N GLY A 198 -7.12 -10.72 24.44
CA GLY A 198 -6.70 -11.95 25.13
C GLY A 198 -7.57 -12.34 26.32
N GLY A 199 -8.81 -11.85 26.39
CA GLY A 199 -9.74 -12.12 27.49
C GLY A 199 -10.01 -10.88 28.34
N GLN A 200 -10.84 -11.02 29.37
CA GLN A 200 -11.32 -9.91 30.21
C GLN A 200 -10.86 -10.03 31.67
N THR A 201 -10.82 -11.23 32.19
CA THR A 201 -10.53 -11.49 33.61
C THR A 201 -9.87 -12.87 33.79
N PRO A 202 -8.90 -13.03 34.73
CA PRO A 202 -8.13 -14.26 34.87
C PRO A 202 -8.93 -15.44 35.46
N ASN A 203 -10.10 -15.21 36.04
CA ASN A 203 -10.94 -16.27 36.57
C ASN A 203 -11.87 -16.93 35.52
N LEU A 204 -11.83 -16.47 34.28
CA LEU A 204 -12.53 -17.09 33.13
C LEU A 204 -11.52 -17.46 32.04
N ILE A 205 -11.62 -18.70 31.54
CA ILE A 205 -10.86 -19.12 30.36
C ILE A 205 -11.36 -18.33 29.15
N PRO A 206 -10.48 -17.60 28.46
CA PRO A 206 -10.85 -16.77 27.31
C PRO A 206 -11.47 -17.56 26.19
N GLN A 207 -12.71 -17.21 25.82
CA GLN A 207 -13.40 -17.80 24.67
C GLN A 207 -12.88 -17.27 23.34
N THR A 208 -12.39 -16.04 23.32
CA THR A 208 -11.85 -15.40 22.11
C THR A 208 -10.52 -14.71 22.43
N ALA A 209 -9.59 -14.81 21.47
CA ALA A 209 -8.35 -14.02 21.45
C ALA A 209 -7.99 -13.71 20.01
N SER A 210 -7.28 -12.62 19.76
CA SER A 210 -6.91 -12.24 18.40
C SER A 210 -5.49 -11.67 18.32
N LEU A 211 -4.86 -11.89 17.16
CA LEU A 211 -3.62 -11.24 16.77
C LEU A 211 -3.82 -10.43 15.49
N HIS A 212 -3.08 -9.34 15.42
CA HIS A 212 -2.87 -8.56 14.20
C HIS A 212 -1.41 -8.68 13.78
N ILE A 213 -1.18 -9.09 12.54
CA ILE A 213 0.14 -9.45 12.01
C ILE A 213 0.38 -8.62 10.75
N ASN A 214 1.55 -7.99 10.67
CA ASN A 214 2.03 -7.29 9.48
C ASN A 214 3.28 -8.00 8.97
N ILE A 215 3.31 -8.31 7.69
CA ILE A 215 4.46 -8.93 7.03
C ILE A 215 4.95 -8.09 5.87
N ARG A 216 6.26 -8.07 5.68
CA ARG A 216 6.91 -7.34 4.60
C ARG A 216 7.97 -8.20 3.93
N SER A 217 8.11 -8.05 2.62
CA SER A 217 9.17 -8.69 1.83
C SER A 217 9.59 -7.83 0.65
N ARG A 218 10.84 -7.99 0.22
CA ARG A 218 11.38 -7.30 -0.96
C ARG A 218 10.82 -7.86 -2.27
N TYR A 219 10.35 -9.11 -2.27
CA TYR A 219 9.90 -9.80 -3.49
C TYR A 219 8.49 -10.37 -3.32
N ALA A 220 7.66 -10.20 -4.35
CA ALA A 220 6.28 -10.69 -4.31
C ALA A 220 6.16 -12.22 -4.12
N PRO A 221 7.00 -13.07 -4.77
CA PRO A 221 6.96 -14.51 -4.51
C PRO A 221 7.27 -14.88 -3.06
N THR A 222 8.28 -14.23 -2.45
CA THR A 222 8.65 -14.50 -1.04
C THR A 222 7.57 -14.00 -0.08
N LEU A 223 6.93 -12.87 -0.39
CA LEU A 223 5.79 -12.36 0.41
C LEU A 223 4.61 -13.34 0.42
N ARG A 224 4.30 -13.95 -0.73
CA ARG A 224 3.27 -15.00 -0.84
C ARG A 224 3.66 -16.25 -0.06
N ALA A 225 4.88 -16.76 -0.27
CA ALA A 225 5.38 -17.94 0.43
C ALA A 225 5.40 -17.73 1.96
N LEU A 226 5.78 -16.53 2.42
CA LEU A 226 5.74 -16.18 3.84
C LEU A 226 4.31 -16.22 4.39
N SER A 227 3.32 -15.77 3.61
CA SER A 227 1.91 -15.83 4.02
C SER A 227 1.45 -17.26 4.35
N HIS A 228 1.78 -18.23 3.50
CA HIS A 228 1.44 -19.64 3.75
C HIS A 228 2.14 -20.19 4.99
N ARG A 229 3.43 -19.89 5.19
CA ARG A 229 4.15 -20.32 6.40
C ARG A 229 3.54 -19.74 7.68
N ILE A 230 3.01 -18.51 7.62
CA ILE A 230 2.30 -17.91 8.75
C ILE A 230 0.98 -18.62 8.99
N GLU A 231 0.20 -18.93 7.95
CA GLU A 231 -1.02 -19.73 8.09
C GLU A 231 -0.77 -21.08 8.78
N ASP A 232 0.31 -21.77 8.42
CA ASP A 232 0.70 -23.03 9.05
C ASP A 232 0.97 -22.84 10.57
N VAL A 233 1.67 -21.78 10.96
CA VAL A 233 1.90 -21.44 12.37
C VAL A 233 0.59 -21.16 13.08
N LEU A 234 -0.32 -20.38 12.48
CA LEU A 234 -1.60 -20.02 13.10
C LEU A 234 -2.52 -21.23 13.25
N HIS A 235 -2.59 -22.10 12.25
CA HIS A 235 -3.35 -23.36 12.34
C HIS A 235 -2.71 -24.33 13.34
N GLY A 236 -1.39 -24.44 13.36
CA GLY A 236 -0.67 -25.27 14.33
C GLY A 236 -0.97 -24.86 15.79
N ALA A 237 -0.97 -23.55 16.05
CA ALA A 237 -1.33 -23.02 17.37
C ALA A 237 -2.78 -23.32 17.75
N ALA A 238 -3.72 -23.24 16.82
CA ALA A 238 -5.11 -23.58 17.03
C ALA A 238 -5.28 -25.07 17.41
N LEU A 239 -4.58 -25.95 16.68
CA LEU A 239 -4.58 -27.40 16.96
C LEU A 239 -4.02 -27.73 18.34
N MET A 240 -2.90 -27.10 18.72
CA MET A 240 -2.27 -27.31 20.03
C MET A 240 -3.18 -26.88 21.20
N ALA A 241 -3.94 -25.80 21.04
CA ALA A 241 -4.85 -25.28 22.06
C ALA A 241 -6.26 -25.90 21.98
N GLY A 242 -6.57 -26.70 20.96
CA GLY A 242 -7.88 -27.32 20.74
C GLY A 242 -8.98 -26.31 20.43
N VAL A 243 -8.66 -25.24 19.70
CA VAL A 243 -9.56 -24.14 19.34
C VAL A 243 -9.69 -23.98 17.81
N GLN A 244 -10.62 -23.14 17.37
CA GLN A 244 -10.78 -22.80 15.97
C GLN A 244 -10.05 -21.50 15.63
N ALA A 245 -9.48 -21.39 14.42
CA ALA A 245 -8.86 -20.17 13.88
C ALA A 245 -9.69 -19.63 12.70
N ASP A 246 -10.04 -18.33 12.77
CA ASP A 246 -10.60 -17.55 11.66
C ASP A 246 -9.48 -16.60 11.20
N ILE A 247 -8.87 -16.90 10.05
CA ILE A 247 -7.72 -16.16 9.49
C ILE A 247 -8.23 -15.30 8.35
N ARG A 248 -7.94 -14.00 8.40
CA ARG A 248 -8.32 -13.03 7.38
C ARG A 248 -7.11 -12.24 6.93
N TRP A 249 -6.86 -12.28 5.63
CA TRP A 249 -5.80 -11.49 5.01
C TRP A 249 -6.37 -10.24 4.36
N ASP A 250 -5.57 -9.17 4.42
CA ASP A 250 -5.71 -7.93 3.67
C ASP A 250 -7.14 -7.35 3.63
N SER A 251 -7.46 -6.51 4.58
CA SER A 251 -8.71 -5.70 4.55
C SER A 251 -8.72 -4.70 3.38
N SER A 252 -7.53 -4.30 2.92
CA SER A 252 -7.26 -3.52 1.71
C SER A 252 -6.40 -4.35 0.75
N PRO A 253 -6.30 -4.01 -0.54
CA PRO A 253 -5.40 -4.71 -1.45
C PRO A 253 -3.97 -4.79 -0.93
N MET A 254 -3.31 -5.92 -1.15
CA MET A 254 -1.91 -6.13 -0.81
C MET A 254 -1.02 -5.07 -1.50
N THR A 255 -0.14 -4.42 -0.74
CA THR A 255 0.87 -3.54 -1.31
C THR A 255 2.01 -4.37 -1.91
N MET A 256 2.20 -4.29 -3.21
CA MET A 256 3.28 -4.99 -3.90
C MET A 256 4.63 -4.30 -3.67
N PRO A 257 5.74 -5.06 -3.62
CA PRO A 257 7.07 -4.45 -3.59
C PRO A 257 7.33 -3.71 -4.90
N VAL A 258 7.97 -2.55 -4.83
CA VAL A 258 8.33 -1.79 -6.02
C VAL A 258 9.42 -2.53 -6.80
N ARG A 259 9.20 -2.64 -8.11
CA ARG A 259 10.19 -3.11 -9.06
C ARG A 259 10.65 -1.94 -9.90
N SER A 260 11.76 -1.34 -9.50
CA SER A 260 12.30 -0.15 -10.15
C SER A 260 12.75 -0.44 -11.58
N ASN A 261 12.56 0.56 -12.45
CA ASN A 261 13.10 0.56 -13.81
C ASN A 261 14.50 1.19 -13.79
N GLN A 262 15.54 0.36 -13.82
CA GLN A 262 16.94 0.82 -13.76
C GLN A 262 17.29 1.80 -14.88
N THR A 263 16.77 1.60 -16.09
CA THR A 263 17.03 2.49 -17.23
C THR A 263 16.48 3.90 -16.97
N LEU A 264 15.25 4.01 -16.45
CA LEU A 264 14.67 5.29 -16.06
C LEU A 264 15.45 5.92 -14.89
N GLY A 265 15.81 5.12 -13.88
CA GLY A 265 16.63 5.58 -12.75
C GLY A 265 18.00 6.14 -13.20
N GLN A 266 18.69 5.48 -14.12
CA GLN A 266 19.94 5.99 -14.70
C GLN A 266 19.74 7.30 -15.46
N ARG A 267 18.65 7.43 -16.23
CA ARG A 267 18.32 8.68 -16.92
C ARG A 267 18.03 9.82 -15.96
N TRP A 268 17.35 9.53 -14.86
CA TRP A 268 17.10 10.50 -13.79
C TRP A 268 18.40 11.05 -13.17
N VAL A 269 19.39 10.19 -12.94
CA VAL A 269 20.71 10.61 -12.37
C VAL A 269 21.48 11.49 -13.34
N LEU A 270 21.26 11.35 -14.65
CA LEU A 270 21.98 12.10 -15.69
C LEU A 270 21.28 13.43 -16.08
N ALA A 271 20.05 13.64 -15.63
CA ALA A 271 19.28 14.85 -15.89
C ALA A 271 19.53 15.93 -14.84
#